data_1163f554a3540f58fff65b7be4f98603
#
_entry.id   1163f554a3540f58fff65b7be4f98603
#
_cell.length_a   1.000
_cell.length_b   1.000
_cell.length_c   1.000
_cell.angle_alpha   90.00
_cell.angle_beta   90.00
_cell.angle_gamma   90.00
#
_symmetry.space_group_name_H-M   'P 1'
#
loop_
_entity.id
_entity.type
_entity.pdbx_description
1 polymer ?
#
loop_
_entity_poly.entity_id
_entity_poly.type
_entity_poly.pdbx_seq_one_letter_code
_entity_poly.pdbx_strand_id
1 'polypeptide(L)'
;MTADLATTLLDQVVPVWSERLVLGQDVAASPERTMEAVRATTLEEARLASLLVAVRTRGRSLGSDLPFVQTGDFEPGFVRLGESEREVCIGFVGRPWPGGAPERAPADADGFRDREALDCVKVAVSIRCGAAAYGTLLVTETRIVVGPLAERPFGLYWRLVRPASNAVRRSLLRAIARCAEAGTLS
;
A
#
# COMPACT_ATOMS: atom_id res chain seq x y z
N MET A 1 -1.73 15.55 23.75
CA MET A 1 -2.03 16.09 22.41
C MET A 1 -2.62 14.93 21.62
N THR A 2 -3.94 14.79 21.64
CA THR A 2 -4.70 13.73 20.97
C THR A 2 -4.57 13.96 19.48
N ALA A 3 -3.90 13.03 18.77
CA ALA A 3 -3.97 12.97 17.33
C ALA A 3 -5.46 12.90 16.94
N ASP A 4 -5.87 13.80 16.08
CA ASP A 4 -7.20 13.83 15.50
C ASP A 4 -7.49 12.45 14.91
N LEU A 5 -8.42 11.71 15.53
CA LEU A 5 -8.87 10.39 15.08
C LEU A 5 -9.85 10.57 13.91
N ALA A 6 -9.45 11.36 12.91
CA ALA A 6 -10.18 11.38 11.66
C ALA A 6 -10.25 9.96 11.10
N THR A 7 -11.44 9.49 10.81
CA THR A 7 -11.70 8.18 10.20
C THR A 7 -10.90 8.08 8.91
N THR A 8 -9.99 7.11 8.83
CA THR A 8 -9.15 6.90 7.64
C THR A 8 -9.95 6.25 6.52
N LEU A 9 -9.45 6.36 5.28
CA LEU A 9 -10.05 5.61 4.16
C LEU A 9 -10.05 4.10 4.44
N LEU A 10 -9.01 3.58 5.11
CA LEU A 10 -8.97 2.17 5.52
C LEU A 10 -10.09 1.79 6.50
N ASP A 11 -10.47 2.68 7.41
CA ASP A 11 -11.56 2.41 8.37
C ASP A 11 -12.91 2.28 7.65
N GLN A 12 -13.07 2.95 6.51
CA GLN A 12 -14.28 2.89 5.69
C GLN A 12 -14.35 1.61 4.85
N VAL A 13 -13.22 1.14 4.33
CA VAL A 13 -13.19 0.03 3.37
C VAL A 13 -12.79 -1.33 3.99
N VAL A 14 -12.00 -1.33 5.07
CA VAL A 14 -11.57 -2.53 5.80
C VAL A 14 -11.62 -2.26 7.31
N PRO A 15 -12.80 -2.13 7.91
CA PRO A 15 -12.94 -1.88 9.35
C PRO A 15 -12.51 -3.08 10.21
N VAL A 16 -12.57 -4.30 9.66
CA VAL A 16 -12.16 -5.54 10.32
C VAL A 16 -11.09 -6.23 9.48
N TRP A 17 -10.04 -6.73 10.11
CA TRP A 17 -8.91 -7.36 9.43
C TRP A 17 -8.37 -8.57 10.19
N SER A 18 -7.73 -9.50 9.48
CA SER A 18 -6.99 -10.63 10.03
C SER A 18 -5.55 -10.25 10.38
N GLU A 19 -4.92 -9.42 9.54
CA GLU A 19 -3.55 -8.94 9.71
C GLU A 19 -3.47 -7.42 9.50
N ARG A 20 -2.65 -6.76 10.31
CA ARG A 20 -2.39 -5.32 10.22
C ARG A 20 -0.89 -5.02 10.31
N LEU A 21 -0.40 -4.14 9.45
CA LEU A 21 0.97 -3.66 9.51
C LEU A 21 0.98 -2.14 9.36
N VAL A 22 1.72 -1.49 10.25
CA VAL A 22 1.89 -0.03 10.24
C VAL A 22 3.38 0.29 10.26
N LEU A 23 3.81 1.18 9.40
CA LEU A 23 5.17 1.73 9.39
C LEU A 23 5.08 3.25 9.25
N GLY A 24 5.94 3.95 9.97
CA GLY A 24 6.07 5.40 9.92
C GLY A 24 7.48 5.84 9.55
N GLN A 25 7.58 7.03 8.96
CA GLN A 25 8.81 7.72 8.58
C GLN A 25 8.62 9.21 8.81
N ASP A 26 9.54 9.83 9.55
CA ASP A 26 9.60 11.28 9.63
C ASP A 26 10.22 11.86 8.35
N VAL A 27 9.63 12.96 7.86
CA VAL A 27 10.01 13.63 6.62
C VAL A 27 10.19 15.13 6.91
N ALA A 28 11.35 15.69 6.56
CA ALA A 28 11.67 17.10 6.75
C ALA A 28 11.09 17.98 5.62
N ALA A 29 9.80 17.83 5.36
CA ALA A 29 9.04 18.60 4.38
C ALA A 29 7.59 18.77 4.87
N SER A 30 6.85 19.71 4.27
CA SER A 30 5.43 19.91 4.63
C SER A 30 4.55 18.70 4.22
N PRO A 31 3.38 18.51 4.85
CA PRO A 31 2.44 17.44 4.48
C PRO A 31 2.03 17.50 3.00
N GLU A 32 1.78 18.69 2.47
CA GLU A 32 1.36 18.90 1.08
C GLU A 32 2.45 18.42 0.11
N ARG A 33 3.71 18.84 0.37
CA ARG A 33 4.85 18.43 -0.43
C ARG A 33 5.15 16.95 -0.31
N THR A 34 5.02 16.39 0.89
CA THR A 34 5.19 14.95 1.10
C THR A 34 4.13 14.17 0.35
N MET A 35 2.91 14.68 0.28
CA MET A 35 1.82 14.05 -0.47
C MET A 35 2.00 14.16 -1.99
N GLU A 36 2.57 15.26 -2.49
CA GLU A 36 3.01 15.37 -3.89
C GLU A 36 4.07 14.30 -4.22
N ALA A 37 5.05 14.11 -3.34
CA ALA A 37 6.05 13.05 -3.49
C ALA A 37 5.42 11.66 -3.47
N VAL A 38 4.41 11.38 -2.62
CA VAL A 38 3.65 10.12 -2.63
C VAL A 38 3.01 9.87 -4.00
N ARG A 39 2.42 10.91 -4.61
CA ARG A 39 1.77 10.80 -5.92
C ARG A 39 2.76 10.61 -7.07
N ALA A 40 3.95 11.17 -6.95
CA ALA A 40 4.99 11.13 -7.99
C ALA A 40 5.89 9.89 -7.91
N THR A 41 6.11 9.32 -6.70
CA THR A 41 7.08 8.24 -6.50
C THR A 41 6.67 6.97 -7.22
N THR A 42 7.56 6.47 -8.05
CA THR A 42 7.42 5.20 -8.77
C THR A 42 7.94 4.02 -7.96
N LEU A 43 7.52 2.80 -8.33
CA LEU A 43 8.08 1.58 -7.73
C LEU A 43 9.57 1.40 -8.05
N GLU A 44 10.04 1.93 -9.19
CA GLU A 44 11.44 1.87 -9.61
C GLU A 44 12.35 2.67 -8.67
N GLU A 45 11.91 3.84 -8.22
CA GLU A 45 12.63 4.66 -7.24
C GLU A 45 12.79 3.96 -5.88
N ALA A 46 11.89 3.04 -5.56
CA ALA A 46 11.97 2.15 -4.41
C ALA A 46 12.72 0.85 -4.77
N ARG A 47 14.04 0.93 -5.01
CA ARG A 47 14.90 -0.15 -5.53
C ARG A 47 14.65 -1.56 -4.98
N LEU A 48 14.41 -1.70 -3.66
CA LEU A 48 14.08 -2.98 -3.05
C LEU A 48 12.66 -3.44 -3.41
N ALA A 49 11.72 -2.49 -3.58
CA ALA A 49 10.36 -2.80 -3.98
C ALA A 49 10.35 -3.38 -5.40
N SER A 50 11.01 -2.72 -6.35
CA SER A 50 11.09 -3.18 -7.75
C SER A 50 11.76 -4.55 -7.86
N LEU A 51 12.87 -4.79 -7.14
CA LEU A 51 13.56 -6.07 -7.14
C LEU A 51 12.67 -7.21 -6.61
N LEU A 52 11.99 -7.01 -5.48
CA LEU A 52 11.15 -8.05 -4.88
C LEU A 52 9.87 -8.30 -5.69
N VAL A 53 9.33 -7.27 -6.31
CA VAL A 53 8.23 -7.41 -7.27
C VAL A 53 8.69 -8.17 -8.51
N ALA A 54 9.86 -7.85 -9.09
CA ALA A 54 10.43 -8.54 -10.23
C ALA A 54 10.68 -10.04 -9.94
N VAL A 55 11.24 -10.36 -8.77
CA VAL A 55 11.43 -11.75 -8.32
C VAL A 55 10.10 -12.48 -8.20
N ARG A 56 9.06 -11.83 -7.65
CA ARG A 56 7.73 -12.40 -7.48
C ARG A 56 7.01 -12.63 -8.80
N THR A 57 7.13 -11.71 -9.74
CA THR A 57 6.47 -11.77 -11.05
C THR A 57 7.27 -12.55 -12.08
N ARG A 58 8.40 -13.20 -11.69
CA ARG A 58 9.35 -13.88 -12.59
C ARG A 58 9.82 -12.98 -13.73
N GLY A 59 10.14 -11.73 -13.41
CA GLY A 59 10.63 -10.74 -14.38
C GLY A 59 9.55 -10.13 -15.27
N ARG A 60 8.27 -10.41 -15.03
CA ARG A 60 7.19 -9.62 -15.63
C ARG A 60 7.23 -8.23 -15.03
N SER A 61 7.51 -7.24 -15.83
CA SER A 61 7.47 -5.83 -15.42
C SER A 61 6.03 -5.49 -15.04
N LEU A 62 5.79 -5.23 -13.76
CA LEU A 62 4.62 -4.47 -13.34
C LEU A 62 4.99 -3.04 -13.68
N GLY A 63 4.35 -2.40 -14.65
CA GLY A 63 4.54 -1.01 -15.07
C GLY A 63 5.41 -0.16 -14.12
N SER A 64 6.73 -0.46 -14.09
CA SER A 64 7.69 0.09 -13.12
C SER A 64 7.78 1.61 -13.18
N ASP A 65 7.40 2.16 -14.33
CA ASP A 65 7.45 3.58 -14.64
C ASP A 65 6.22 4.34 -14.13
N LEU A 66 5.19 3.62 -13.67
CA LEU A 66 3.98 4.24 -13.14
C LEU A 66 4.13 4.57 -11.64
N PRO A 67 3.60 5.71 -11.19
CA PRO A 67 3.48 6.01 -9.78
C PRO A 67 2.77 4.88 -9.03
N PHE A 68 3.25 4.54 -7.84
CA PHE A 68 2.68 3.48 -7.01
C PHE A 68 1.16 3.63 -6.82
N VAL A 69 0.69 4.86 -6.69
CA VAL A 69 -0.74 5.19 -6.51
C VAL A 69 -1.60 4.89 -7.73
N GLN A 70 -1.00 4.78 -8.93
CA GLN A 70 -1.69 4.46 -10.17
C GLN A 70 -1.73 2.96 -10.47
N THR A 71 -1.04 2.13 -9.69
CA THR A 71 -1.05 0.66 -9.88
C THR A 71 -2.47 0.08 -9.85
N GLY A 72 -3.37 0.69 -9.07
CA GLY A 72 -4.78 0.28 -9.00
C GLY A 72 -5.58 0.38 -10.30
N ASP A 73 -5.11 1.17 -11.26
CA ASP A 73 -5.83 1.44 -12.52
C ASP A 73 -5.42 0.46 -13.65
N PHE A 74 -4.27 -0.22 -13.52
CA PHE A 74 -3.66 -0.95 -14.63
C PHE A 74 -3.34 -2.42 -14.35
N GLU A 75 -3.25 -2.82 -13.08
CA GLU A 75 -2.83 -4.18 -12.72
C GLU A 75 -4.02 -5.08 -12.33
N PRO A 76 -4.06 -6.33 -12.83
CA PRO A 76 -5.11 -7.27 -12.46
C PRO A 76 -5.22 -7.48 -10.95
N GLY A 77 -6.43 -7.42 -10.43
CA GLY A 77 -6.73 -7.59 -9.01
C GLY A 77 -6.58 -6.32 -8.18
N PHE A 78 -6.00 -5.25 -8.73
CA PHE A 78 -5.88 -3.97 -8.03
C PHE A 78 -7.07 -3.05 -8.30
N VAL A 79 -7.37 -2.19 -7.35
CA VAL A 79 -8.43 -1.19 -7.41
C VAL A 79 -8.04 0.04 -6.59
N ARG A 80 -8.35 1.22 -7.08
CA ARG A 80 -8.21 2.46 -6.32
C ARG A 80 -9.38 2.58 -5.34
N LEU A 81 -9.07 2.67 -4.03
CA LEU A 81 -10.06 2.69 -2.97
C LEU A 81 -10.44 4.11 -2.52
N GLY A 82 -9.61 5.08 -2.83
CA GLY A 82 -9.87 6.48 -2.55
C GLY A 82 -8.60 7.31 -2.42
N GLU A 83 -8.83 8.61 -2.46
CA GLU A 83 -7.79 9.62 -2.28
C GLU A 83 -8.37 10.85 -1.60
N SER A 84 -7.58 11.46 -0.73
CA SER A 84 -7.82 12.76 -0.12
C SER A 84 -6.58 13.63 -0.23
N GLU A 85 -6.63 14.84 0.32
CA GLU A 85 -5.45 15.72 0.37
C GLU A 85 -4.26 15.09 1.11
N ARG A 86 -4.54 14.19 2.08
CA ARG A 86 -3.54 13.62 3.00
C ARG A 86 -3.46 12.11 3.02
N GLU A 87 -4.24 11.42 2.22
CA GLU A 87 -4.26 9.95 2.20
C GLU A 87 -4.57 9.42 0.78
N VAL A 88 -3.87 8.36 0.38
CA VAL A 88 -4.18 7.55 -0.79
C VAL A 88 -4.37 6.11 -0.35
N CYS A 89 -5.40 5.45 -0.85
CA CYS A 89 -5.72 4.06 -0.52
C CYS A 89 -5.91 3.22 -1.80
N ILE A 90 -5.23 2.09 -1.87
CA ILE A 90 -5.35 1.10 -2.94
C ILE A 90 -5.67 -0.27 -2.37
N GLY A 91 -6.41 -1.07 -3.13
CA GLY A 91 -6.80 -2.42 -2.78
C GLY A 91 -6.27 -3.46 -3.75
N PHE A 92 -6.21 -4.70 -3.28
CA PHE A 92 -5.92 -5.88 -4.07
C PHE A 92 -6.81 -7.03 -3.62
N VAL A 93 -7.33 -7.79 -4.59
CA VAL A 93 -8.06 -9.03 -4.34
C VAL A 93 -7.42 -10.16 -5.12
N GLY A 94 -7.19 -11.28 -4.47
CA GLY A 94 -6.63 -12.44 -5.14
C GLY A 94 -5.91 -13.41 -4.21
N ARG A 95 -5.17 -14.32 -4.84
CA ARG A 95 -4.41 -15.38 -4.17
C ARG A 95 -2.92 -15.15 -4.42
N PRO A 96 -2.21 -14.41 -3.52
CA PRO A 96 -0.82 -14.00 -3.76
C PRO A 96 0.23 -15.11 -3.55
N TRP A 97 -0.15 -16.31 -3.13
CA TRP A 97 0.75 -17.45 -2.95
C TRP A 97 1.04 -18.20 -4.25
N PRO A 98 2.09 -19.06 -4.30
CA PRO A 98 2.40 -19.86 -5.48
C PRO A 98 1.22 -20.69 -5.97
N GLY A 99 0.95 -20.64 -7.26
CA GLY A 99 -0.23 -21.30 -7.89
C GLY A 99 -1.54 -20.53 -7.79
N GLY A 100 -1.55 -19.42 -7.07
CA GLY A 100 -2.69 -18.50 -7.05
C GLY A 100 -2.64 -17.48 -8.19
N ALA A 101 -3.73 -16.71 -8.31
CA ALA A 101 -3.88 -15.66 -9.32
C ALA A 101 -4.57 -14.42 -8.71
N PRO A 102 -4.38 -13.24 -9.29
CA PRO A 102 -5.23 -12.11 -8.99
C PRO A 102 -6.67 -12.46 -9.42
N GLU A 103 -7.64 -11.97 -8.66
CA GLU A 103 -9.04 -12.04 -9.05
C GLU A 103 -9.45 -10.78 -9.81
N ARG A 104 -10.61 -10.81 -10.45
CA ARG A 104 -11.16 -9.60 -11.05
C ARG A 104 -11.36 -8.56 -9.96
N ALA A 105 -10.69 -7.42 -10.10
CA ALA A 105 -10.85 -6.32 -9.18
C ALA A 105 -12.30 -5.82 -9.14
N PRO A 106 -12.83 -5.46 -7.97
CA PRO A 106 -14.06 -4.68 -7.88
C PRO A 106 -13.93 -3.36 -8.64
N ALA A 107 -15.06 -2.79 -9.04
CA ALA A 107 -15.05 -1.54 -9.82
C ALA A 107 -14.61 -0.32 -8.98
N ASP A 108 -14.90 -0.36 -7.67
CA ASP A 108 -14.71 0.76 -6.75
C ASP A 108 -14.52 0.31 -5.29
N ALA A 109 -14.43 1.27 -4.40
CA ALA A 109 -14.26 1.06 -2.97
C ALA A 109 -15.45 0.35 -2.32
N ASP A 110 -16.67 0.63 -2.75
CA ASP A 110 -17.88 0.00 -2.21
C ASP A 110 -17.91 -1.46 -2.61
N GLY A 111 -17.69 -1.77 -3.88
CA GLY A 111 -17.57 -3.14 -4.37
C GLY A 111 -16.42 -3.90 -3.69
N PHE A 112 -15.31 -3.20 -3.36
CA PHE A 112 -14.21 -3.81 -2.60
C PHE A 112 -14.62 -4.09 -1.15
N ARG A 113 -15.28 -3.15 -0.48
CA ARG A 113 -15.75 -3.31 0.90
C ARG A 113 -16.71 -4.50 1.02
N ASP A 114 -17.70 -4.55 0.14
CA ASP A 114 -18.82 -5.48 0.20
C ASP A 114 -18.45 -6.88 -0.31
N ARG A 115 -17.34 -7.01 -1.05
CA ARG A 115 -16.86 -8.30 -1.54
C ARG A 115 -16.43 -9.22 -0.41
N GLU A 116 -17.01 -10.40 -0.35
CA GLU A 116 -16.57 -11.48 0.53
C GLU A 116 -15.28 -12.12 0.01
N ALA A 117 -14.32 -12.36 0.92
CA ALA A 117 -13.14 -13.14 0.65
C ALA A 117 -13.38 -14.58 1.12
N LEU A 118 -13.67 -15.52 0.23
CA LEU A 118 -13.88 -16.93 0.59
C LEU A 118 -12.56 -17.72 0.49
N ASP A 119 -11.97 -17.80 -0.68
CA ASP A 119 -10.74 -18.55 -0.99
C ASP A 119 -9.55 -17.64 -1.38
N CYS A 120 -9.68 -16.36 -1.16
CA CYS A 120 -8.72 -15.33 -1.50
C CYS A 120 -8.42 -14.40 -0.32
N VAL A 121 -7.58 -13.42 -0.54
CA VAL A 121 -7.36 -12.32 0.39
C VAL A 121 -7.80 -10.99 -0.22
N LYS A 122 -8.26 -10.09 0.63
CA LYS A 122 -8.40 -8.65 0.34
C LYS A 122 -7.29 -7.93 1.08
N VAL A 123 -6.52 -7.15 0.37
CA VAL A 123 -5.43 -6.34 0.93
C VAL A 123 -5.74 -4.89 0.63
N ALA A 124 -5.80 -4.04 1.63
CA ALA A 124 -5.88 -2.60 1.45
C ALA A 124 -4.63 -1.93 2.02
N VAL A 125 -4.04 -1.03 1.26
CA VAL A 125 -2.84 -0.27 1.63
C VAL A 125 -3.18 1.20 1.56
N SER A 126 -2.92 1.91 2.67
CA SER A 126 -2.99 3.35 2.74
C SER A 126 -1.60 3.94 2.93
N ILE A 127 -1.36 5.09 2.31
CA ILE A 127 -0.24 5.99 2.59
C ILE A 127 -0.85 7.32 2.97
N ARG A 128 -0.48 7.85 4.14
CA ARG A 128 -1.01 9.10 4.67
C ARG A 128 0.06 10.00 5.25
N CYS A 129 -0.17 11.29 5.17
CA CYS A 129 0.68 12.36 5.69
C CYS A 129 -0.01 13.08 6.84
N GLY A 130 0.61 13.09 8.00
CA GLY A 130 0.17 13.87 9.18
C GLY A 130 1.19 14.92 9.55
N ALA A 131 0.74 16.08 10.05
CA ALA A 131 1.66 17.09 10.57
C ALA A 131 2.42 16.55 11.79
N ALA A 132 3.72 16.77 11.84
CA ALA A 132 4.61 16.47 12.96
C ALA A 132 5.26 17.76 13.47
N ALA A 133 5.94 17.69 14.63
CA ALA A 133 6.56 18.87 15.24
C ALA A 133 7.61 19.53 14.32
N TYR A 134 8.28 18.75 13.47
CA TYR A 134 9.35 19.21 12.58
C TYR A 134 9.16 18.62 11.17
N GLY A 135 7.99 18.87 10.55
CA GLY A 135 7.69 18.39 9.21
C GLY A 135 6.48 17.48 9.16
N THR A 136 6.62 16.31 8.57
CA THR A 136 5.53 15.37 8.30
C THR A 136 5.82 14.00 8.88
N LEU A 137 4.83 13.38 9.50
CA LEU A 137 4.82 11.94 9.76
C LEU A 137 4.15 11.25 8.57
N LEU A 138 4.95 10.58 7.74
CA LEU A 138 4.50 9.74 6.65
C LEU A 138 4.23 8.34 7.17
N VAL A 139 3.01 7.83 7.02
CA VAL A 139 2.58 6.52 7.52
C VAL A 139 2.04 5.67 6.40
N THR A 140 2.47 4.42 6.31
CA THR A 140 1.79 3.39 5.53
C THR A 140 1.14 2.38 6.45
N GLU A 141 -0.12 2.08 6.18
CA GLU A 141 -0.88 1.04 6.87
C GLU A 141 -1.40 0.03 5.85
N THR A 142 -1.28 -1.25 6.17
CA THR A 142 -1.85 -2.33 5.37
C THR A 142 -2.75 -3.16 6.25
N ARG A 143 -3.95 -3.42 5.76
CA ARG A 143 -4.92 -4.34 6.35
C ARG A 143 -5.19 -5.48 5.40
N ILE A 144 -5.24 -6.70 5.92
CA ILE A 144 -5.48 -7.91 5.15
C ILE A 144 -6.66 -8.65 5.76
N VAL A 145 -7.66 -8.93 4.94
CA VAL A 145 -8.76 -9.84 5.26
C VAL A 145 -8.45 -11.17 4.58
N VAL A 146 -8.42 -12.23 5.35
CA VAL A 146 -8.13 -13.59 4.86
C VAL A 146 -9.42 -14.38 4.84
N GLY A 147 -9.78 -14.91 3.70
CA GLY A 147 -10.95 -15.78 3.57
C GLY A 147 -10.75 -17.12 4.26
N PRO A 148 -11.82 -17.76 4.76
CA PRO A 148 -11.72 -19.00 5.55
C PRO A 148 -11.03 -20.15 4.80
N LEU A 149 -11.19 -20.25 3.48
CA LEU A 149 -10.50 -21.27 2.68
C LEU A 149 -9.07 -20.88 2.30
N ALA A 150 -8.69 -19.60 2.50
CA ALA A 150 -7.36 -19.06 2.23
C ALA A 150 -6.43 -19.11 3.45
N GLU A 151 -6.92 -19.35 4.67
CA GLU A 151 -6.13 -19.26 5.91
C GLU A 151 -4.84 -20.07 5.88
N ARG A 152 -4.91 -21.35 5.51
CA ARG A 152 -3.72 -22.21 5.50
C ARG A 152 -2.70 -21.81 4.43
N PRO A 153 -3.06 -21.69 3.13
CA PRO A 153 -2.10 -21.31 2.10
C PRO A 153 -1.56 -19.90 2.30
N PHE A 154 -2.39 -18.95 2.74
CA PHE A 154 -1.94 -17.60 3.04
C PHE A 154 -1.02 -17.57 4.25
N GLY A 155 -1.33 -18.25 5.35
CA GLY A 155 -0.53 -18.26 6.56
C GLY A 155 0.90 -18.76 6.31
N LEU A 156 1.07 -19.84 5.54
CA LEU A 156 2.39 -20.34 5.14
C LEU A 156 3.14 -19.31 4.27
N TYR A 157 2.49 -18.79 3.25
CA TYR A 157 3.03 -17.75 2.36
C TYR A 157 3.42 -16.50 3.15
N TRP A 158 2.56 -16.02 4.04
CA TRP A 158 2.74 -14.79 4.81
C TRP A 158 3.93 -14.84 5.76
N ARG A 159 4.16 -15.97 6.40
CA ARG A 159 5.33 -16.16 7.28
C ARG A 159 6.65 -15.94 6.53
N LEU A 160 6.71 -16.35 5.26
CA LEU A 160 7.90 -16.20 4.41
C LEU A 160 8.01 -14.78 3.82
N VAL A 161 6.88 -14.19 3.42
CA VAL A 161 6.87 -12.93 2.65
C VAL A 161 6.82 -11.69 3.55
N ARG A 162 6.30 -11.79 4.77
CA ARG A 162 6.15 -10.65 5.69
C ARG A 162 7.43 -9.83 5.91
N PRO A 163 8.64 -10.43 6.12
CA PRO A 163 9.87 -9.65 6.25
C PRO A 163 10.22 -8.87 4.98
N ALA A 164 10.09 -9.50 3.82
CA ALA A 164 10.32 -8.87 2.52
C ALA A 164 9.32 -7.75 2.26
N SER A 165 8.04 -7.97 2.56
CA SER A 165 6.98 -6.95 2.46
C SER A 165 7.27 -5.72 3.34
N ASN A 166 7.82 -5.92 4.55
CA ASN A 166 8.24 -4.81 5.41
C ASN A 166 9.44 -4.06 4.84
N ALA A 167 10.41 -4.76 4.24
CA ALA A 167 11.57 -4.14 3.58
C ALA A 167 11.14 -3.29 2.37
N VAL A 168 10.20 -3.79 1.55
CA VAL A 168 9.61 -3.04 0.43
C VAL A 168 8.98 -1.74 0.91
N ARG A 169 8.12 -1.80 1.94
CA ARG A 169 7.45 -0.61 2.47
C ARG A 169 8.43 0.41 3.05
N ARG A 170 9.44 -0.04 3.79
CA ARG A 170 10.50 0.86 4.26
C ARG A 170 11.27 1.53 3.12
N SER A 171 11.55 0.77 2.05
CA SER A 171 12.20 1.31 0.85
C SER A 171 11.34 2.37 0.17
N LEU A 172 10.03 2.11 0.03
CA LEU A 172 9.08 3.06 -0.53
C LEU A 172 8.98 4.35 0.30
N LEU A 173 8.79 4.24 1.63
CA LEU A 173 8.74 5.41 2.50
C LEU A 173 10.01 6.26 2.41
N ARG A 174 11.18 5.62 2.34
CA ARG A 174 12.47 6.32 2.18
C ARG A 174 12.60 6.99 0.80
N ALA A 175 12.07 6.41 -0.26
CA ALA A 175 12.06 7.01 -1.59
C ALA A 175 11.18 8.27 -1.59
N ILE A 176 9.97 8.17 -1.05
CA ILE A 176 9.06 9.31 -0.88
C ILE A 176 9.71 10.43 -0.05
N ALA A 177 10.31 10.08 1.10
CA ALA A 177 10.97 11.07 1.95
C ALA A 177 12.08 11.81 1.20
N ARG A 178 12.98 11.09 0.50
CA ARG A 178 14.04 11.72 -0.31
C ARG A 178 13.48 12.64 -1.40
N CYS A 179 12.43 12.21 -2.09
CA CYS A 179 11.78 13.02 -3.12
C CYS A 179 11.18 14.31 -2.53
N ALA A 180 10.47 14.20 -1.40
CA ALA A 180 9.90 15.35 -0.71
C ALA A 180 10.96 16.33 -0.21
N GLU A 181 12.06 15.84 0.36
CA GLU A 181 13.15 16.65 0.95
C GLU A 181 14.04 17.30 -0.11
N ALA A 182 14.32 16.63 -1.23
CA ALA A 182 15.19 17.15 -2.30
C ALA A 182 14.73 18.50 -2.86
N GLY A 183 13.46 18.77 -2.91
CA GLY A 183 12.98 20.04 -3.39
C GLY A 183 12.85 21.13 -2.32
N THR A 184 13.23 20.88 -1.09
CA THR A 184 13.28 21.91 -0.02
C THR A 184 14.57 22.74 -0.09
N LEU A 185 15.52 22.31 -0.94
CA LEU A 185 16.85 22.93 -1.11
C LEU A 185 16.93 23.89 -2.31
N SER A 186 15.78 24.28 -2.91
CA SER A 186 15.70 25.21 -4.07
C SER A 186 15.17 26.56 -3.65
#